data_97e0b3b3024ffdf0dda67c6e87c8a359
#
_entry.id   97e0b3b3024ffdf0dda67c6e87c8a359
#
_cell.length_a   1.000
_cell.length_b   1.000
_cell.length_c   1.000
_cell.angle_alpha   90.00
_cell.angle_beta   90.00
_cell.angle_gamma   90.00
#
_symmetry.space_group_name_H-M   'P 1'
#
loop_
_entity.id
_entity.type
_entity.pdbx_description
1 polymer ?
#
loop_
_entity_poly.entity_id
_entity_poly.type
_entity_poly.pdbx_seq_one_letter_code
_entity_poly.pdbx_strand_id
1 'polypeptide(L)'
;MRLIVDAANVVGSVPDGWWRDRQGATERLRDALVAHAAEGVSGHPGPVEVVLVVEGAARDVAPVAGVRVEAADGSGDDLITELAGRAAADGVPCLVVTADRELRRRVTAHGALCAGPRTVRRRPLPS
;
A
#
# COMPACT_ATOMS: atom_id res chain seq x y z
N MET A 1 -6.61 9.15 7.95
CA MET A 1 -6.39 7.70 7.82
C MET A 1 -5.08 7.46 7.08
N ARG A 2 -4.31 6.48 7.51
CA ARG A 2 -3.14 5.98 6.78
C ARG A 2 -3.52 4.77 5.96
N LEU A 3 -3.21 4.83 4.67
CA LEU A 3 -3.37 3.74 3.73
C LEU A 3 -1.98 3.16 3.46
N ILE A 4 -1.72 1.96 3.96
CA ILE A 4 -0.43 1.27 3.77
C ILE A 4 -0.61 0.23 2.68
N VAL A 5 0.15 0.33 1.60
CA VAL A 5 0.01 -0.52 0.42
C VAL A 5 1.20 -1.46 0.30
N ASP A 6 0.92 -2.75 0.29
CA ASP A 6 1.90 -3.82 0.06
C ASP A 6 2.19 -3.90 -1.45
N ALA A 7 3.23 -3.20 -1.90
CA ALA A 7 3.54 -3.09 -3.33
C ALA A 7 3.75 -4.45 -3.99
N ALA A 8 4.52 -5.33 -3.39
CA ALA A 8 4.81 -6.65 -3.97
C ALA A 8 3.54 -7.47 -4.17
N ASN A 9 2.64 -7.46 -3.18
CA ASN A 9 1.39 -8.21 -3.26
C ASN A 9 0.43 -7.60 -4.29
N VAL A 10 0.29 -6.29 -4.31
CA VAL A 10 -0.61 -5.60 -5.26
C VAL A 10 -0.11 -5.73 -6.69
N VAL A 11 1.18 -5.50 -6.93
CA VAL A 11 1.80 -5.66 -8.25
C VAL A 11 1.66 -7.11 -8.72
N GLY A 12 1.90 -8.07 -7.83
CA GLY A 12 1.82 -9.50 -8.15
C GLY A 12 0.40 -10.05 -8.32
N SER A 13 -0.63 -9.25 -8.03
CA SER A 13 -2.02 -9.71 -8.07
C SER A 13 -2.60 -9.86 -9.48
N VAL A 14 -1.93 -9.33 -10.52
CA VAL A 14 -2.37 -9.40 -11.91
C VAL A 14 -1.22 -9.92 -12.77
N PRO A 15 -1.45 -10.93 -13.63
CA PRO A 15 -0.40 -11.50 -14.47
C PRO A 15 -0.17 -10.66 -15.74
N ASP A 16 0.31 -9.44 -15.57
CA ASP A 16 0.50 -8.47 -16.65
C ASP A 16 1.96 -8.30 -17.09
N GLY A 17 2.83 -9.25 -16.71
CA GLY A 17 4.24 -9.20 -17.04
C GLY A 17 5.10 -8.39 -16.05
N TRP A 18 4.57 -8.07 -14.88
CA TRP A 18 5.25 -7.28 -13.85
C TRP A 18 6.64 -7.84 -13.47
N TRP A 19 6.82 -9.15 -13.56
CA TRP A 19 8.10 -9.81 -13.21
C TRP A 19 9.24 -9.45 -14.17
N ARG A 20 8.95 -8.89 -15.33
CA ARG A 20 9.97 -8.44 -16.30
C ARG A 20 10.53 -7.08 -15.96
N ASP A 21 9.77 -6.26 -15.23
CA ASP A 21 10.16 -4.92 -14.81
C ASP A 21 9.42 -4.56 -13.53
N ARG A 22 9.91 -5.08 -12.42
CA ARG A 22 9.28 -4.88 -11.10
C ARG A 22 9.30 -3.42 -10.68
N GLN A 23 10.39 -2.72 -10.96
CA GLN A 23 10.51 -1.30 -10.64
C GLN A 23 9.47 -0.49 -11.42
N GLY A 24 9.38 -0.67 -12.71
CA GLY A 24 8.40 0.04 -13.55
C GLY A 24 6.96 -0.28 -13.17
N ALA A 25 6.65 -1.54 -12.86
CA ALA A 25 5.32 -1.94 -12.40
C ALA A 25 4.95 -1.24 -11.07
N THR A 26 5.91 -1.13 -10.16
CA THR A 26 5.72 -0.46 -8.88
C THR A 26 5.57 1.04 -9.05
N GLU A 27 6.31 1.65 -9.98
CA GLU A 27 6.17 3.07 -10.31
C GLU A 27 4.78 3.39 -10.88
N ARG A 28 4.25 2.51 -11.72
CA ARG A 28 2.88 2.66 -12.24
C ARG A 28 1.84 2.57 -11.12
N LEU A 29 2.03 1.66 -10.17
CA LEU A 29 1.16 1.58 -9.00
C LEU A 29 1.26 2.86 -8.16
N ARG A 30 2.48 3.33 -7.89
CA ARG A 30 2.71 4.60 -7.17
C ARG A 30 1.93 5.75 -7.82
N ASP A 31 2.02 5.87 -9.14
CA ASP A 31 1.36 6.96 -9.86
C ASP A 31 -0.16 6.85 -9.80
N ALA A 32 -0.69 5.62 -9.84
CA ALA A 32 -2.13 5.39 -9.68
C ALA A 32 -2.61 5.73 -8.27
N LEU A 33 -1.77 5.58 -7.26
CA LEU A 33 -2.12 5.89 -5.88
C LEU A 33 -2.27 7.39 -5.60
N VAL A 34 -1.74 8.25 -6.45
CA VAL A 34 -1.88 9.72 -6.30
C VAL A 34 -3.37 10.12 -6.27
N ALA A 35 -4.18 9.57 -7.16
CA ALA A 35 -5.62 9.83 -7.17
C ALA A 35 -6.30 9.31 -5.89
N HIS A 36 -5.91 8.13 -5.42
CA HIS A 36 -6.44 7.57 -4.18
C HIS A 36 -6.07 8.41 -2.95
N ALA A 37 -4.88 9.00 -2.93
CA ALA A 37 -4.48 9.89 -1.84
C ALA A 37 -5.43 11.08 -1.72
N ALA A 38 -5.86 11.66 -2.84
CA ALA A 38 -6.78 12.79 -2.86
C ALA A 38 -8.23 12.39 -2.60
N GLU A 39 -8.69 11.31 -3.22
CA GLU A 39 -10.11 10.94 -3.26
C GLU A 39 -10.48 9.84 -2.27
N GLY A 40 -9.50 9.13 -1.75
CA GLY A 40 -9.71 7.99 -0.85
C GLY A 40 -9.91 6.69 -1.61
N VAL A 41 -10.38 5.68 -0.88
CA VAL A 41 -10.71 4.35 -1.40
C VAL A 41 -12.12 3.98 -0.96
N SER A 42 -12.66 2.89 -1.51
CA SER A 42 -14.02 2.44 -1.21
C SER A 42 -14.25 2.34 0.31
N GLY A 43 -15.27 3.02 0.81
CA GLY A 43 -15.60 3.07 2.24
C GLY A 43 -14.77 4.03 3.08
N HIS A 44 -13.76 4.68 2.50
CA HIS A 44 -12.85 5.58 3.19
C HIS A 44 -12.58 6.81 2.34
N PRO A 45 -13.38 7.88 2.51
CA PRO A 45 -13.22 9.11 1.70
C PRO A 45 -11.87 9.78 1.99
N GLY A 46 -11.36 10.44 0.96
CA GLY A 46 -10.11 11.18 1.06
C GLY A 46 -10.25 12.57 1.69
N PRO A 47 -9.15 13.26 1.83
CA PRO A 47 -7.80 12.80 1.52
C PRO A 47 -7.29 11.74 2.53
N VAL A 48 -6.39 10.89 2.09
CA VAL A 48 -5.76 9.88 2.94
C VAL A 48 -4.24 9.95 2.78
N GLU A 49 -3.53 9.61 3.84
CA GLU A 49 -2.07 9.52 3.82
C GLU A 49 -1.68 8.15 3.25
N VAL A 50 -1.00 8.13 2.09
CA VAL A 50 -0.62 6.89 1.42
C VAL A 50 0.85 6.58 1.64
N VAL A 51 1.14 5.36 2.10
CA VAL A 51 2.49 4.84 2.26
C VAL A 51 2.59 3.56 1.41
N LEU A 52 3.42 3.61 0.38
CA LEU A 52 3.73 2.46 -0.46
C LEU A 52 4.98 1.78 0.08
N VAL A 53 4.86 0.52 0.48
CA VAL A 53 5.98 -0.26 0.99
C VAL A 53 6.55 -1.11 -0.14
N VAL A 54 7.83 -0.91 -0.43
CA VAL A 54 8.55 -1.57 -1.52
C VAL A 54 9.66 -2.47 -0.98
N GLU A 55 10.01 -3.50 -1.77
CA GLU A 55 11.05 -4.45 -1.41
C GLU A 55 11.73 -5.00 -2.66
N GLY A 56 12.87 -5.67 -2.50
CA GLY A 56 13.56 -6.36 -3.58
C GLY A 56 13.96 -5.43 -4.71
N ALA A 57 13.66 -5.82 -5.94
CA ALA A 57 14.02 -5.06 -7.15
C ALA A 57 13.30 -3.70 -7.26
N ALA A 58 12.25 -3.47 -6.46
CA ALA A 58 11.50 -2.21 -6.44
C ALA A 58 11.97 -1.23 -5.34
N ARG A 59 13.04 -1.54 -4.63
CA ARG A 59 13.52 -0.74 -3.48
C ARG A 59 13.89 0.69 -3.82
N ASP A 60 14.27 0.96 -5.06
CA ASP A 60 14.73 2.28 -5.48
C ASP A 60 13.60 3.17 -6.03
N VAL A 61 12.36 2.73 -5.97
CA VAL A 61 11.22 3.54 -6.40
C VAL A 61 11.13 4.79 -5.53
N ALA A 62 11.17 5.96 -6.17
CA ALA A 62 11.14 7.24 -5.48
C ALA A 62 9.71 7.64 -5.10
N PRO A 63 9.53 8.41 -4.01
CA PRO A 63 8.22 8.97 -3.68
C PRO A 63 7.82 10.05 -4.69
N VAL A 64 6.52 10.33 -4.72
CA VAL A 64 5.96 11.46 -5.46
C VAL A 64 5.03 12.23 -4.52
N ALA A 65 4.60 13.42 -4.92
CA ALA A 65 3.65 14.19 -4.14
C ALA A 65 2.38 13.37 -3.88
N GLY A 66 1.99 13.25 -2.62
CA GLY A 66 0.82 12.49 -2.18
C GLY A 66 1.08 11.01 -1.88
N VAL A 67 2.23 10.45 -2.26
CA VAL A 67 2.55 9.04 -2.00
C VAL A 67 3.95 8.91 -1.42
N ARG A 68 4.03 8.58 -0.13
CA ARG A 68 5.28 8.20 0.51
C ARG A 68 5.69 6.82 0.04
N VAL A 69 7.00 6.59 -0.05
CA VAL A 69 7.57 5.28 -0.35
C VAL A 69 8.53 4.91 0.77
N GLU A 70 8.32 3.75 1.36
CA GLU A 70 9.18 3.18 2.40
C GLU A 70 9.78 1.88 1.86
N ALA A 71 11.11 1.81 1.83
CA ALA A 71 11.82 0.62 1.36
C ALA A 71 12.15 -0.30 2.53
N ALA A 72 11.77 -1.57 2.41
CA ALA A 72 12.09 -2.58 3.41
C ALA A 72 13.52 -3.11 3.18
N ASP A 73 14.27 -3.30 4.27
CA ASP A 73 15.60 -3.92 4.20
C ASP A 73 15.55 -5.40 3.84
N GLY A 74 14.45 -6.06 4.20
CA GLY A 74 14.19 -7.46 3.89
C GLY A 74 12.77 -7.61 3.37
N SER A 75 11.95 -8.40 4.05
CA SER A 75 10.55 -8.57 3.72
C SER A 75 9.74 -7.31 4.02
N GLY A 76 8.88 -6.91 3.08
CA GLY A 76 7.94 -5.81 3.28
C GLY A 76 6.96 -6.07 4.43
N ASP A 77 6.68 -7.33 4.75
CA ASP A 77 5.71 -7.71 5.79
C ASP A 77 6.10 -7.17 7.17
N ASP A 78 7.38 -7.23 7.52
CA ASP A 78 7.84 -6.74 8.82
C ASP A 78 7.71 -5.21 8.90
N LEU A 79 8.07 -4.50 7.85
CA LEU A 79 7.94 -3.05 7.80
C LEU A 79 6.47 -2.61 7.83
N ILE A 80 5.61 -3.29 7.08
CA ILE A 80 4.17 -3.00 7.07
C ILE A 80 3.58 -3.21 8.48
N THR A 81 3.94 -4.29 9.15
CA THR A 81 3.48 -4.57 10.51
C THR A 81 3.95 -3.48 11.47
N GLU A 82 5.20 -3.05 11.37
CA GLU A 82 5.74 -1.95 12.17
C GLU A 82 4.98 -0.64 11.94
N LEU A 83 4.71 -0.31 10.69
CA LEU A 83 3.97 0.91 10.33
C LEU A 83 2.54 0.87 10.84
N ALA A 84 1.88 -0.28 10.79
CA ALA A 84 0.55 -0.46 11.37
C ALA A 84 0.57 -0.25 12.89
N GLY A 85 1.60 -0.76 13.58
CA GLY A 85 1.80 -0.54 15.00
C GLY A 85 2.01 0.92 15.34
N ARG A 86 2.78 1.65 14.53
CA ARG A 86 2.97 3.10 14.70
C ARG A 86 1.68 3.88 14.51
N ALA A 87 0.87 3.52 13.52
CA ALA A 87 -0.43 4.16 13.32
C ALA A 87 -1.31 3.98 14.56
N ALA A 88 -1.35 2.77 15.12
CA ALA A 88 -2.09 2.49 16.35
C ALA A 88 -1.58 3.34 17.53
N ALA A 89 -0.27 3.44 17.70
CA ALA A 89 0.34 4.25 18.75
C ALA A 89 0.02 5.74 18.59
N ASP A 90 -0.08 6.22 17.35
CA ASP A 90 -0.41 7.62 17.03
C ASP A 90 -1.94 7.88 17.09
N GLY A 91 -2.75 6.86 17.31
CA GLY A 91 -4.21 6.99 17.29
C GLY A 91 -4.79 7.26 15.91
N VAL A 92 -4.09 6.88 14.85
CA VAL A 92 -4.49 7.13 13.47
C VAL A 92 -5.13 5.87 12.88
N PRO A 93 -6.37 5.95 12.35
CA PRO A 93 -6.97 4.82 11.64
C PRO A 93 -6.08 4.35 10.50
N CYS A 94 -5.93 3.03 10.36
CA CYS A 94 -5.04 2.40 9.40
C CYS A 94 -5.76 1.35 8.55
N LEU A 95 -5.57 1.42 7.24
CA LEU A 95 -6.03 0.40 6.30
C LEU A 95 -4.81 -0.15 5.56
N VAL A 96 -4.61 -1.47 5.62
CA VAL A 96 -3.52 -2.16 4.93
C VAL A 96 -4.09 -2.88 3.70
N VAL A 97 -3.51 -2.61 2.54
CA VAL A 97 -3.92 -3.22 1.27
C VAL A 97 -2.98 -4.38 0.94
N THR A 98 -3.49 -5.58 1.12
CA THR A 98 -2.78 -6.83 0.81
C THR A 98 -3.78 -8.00 0.78
N ALA A 99 -3.46 -9.04 0.01
CA ALA A 99 -4.19 -10.31 0.04
C ALA A 99 -3.51 -11.36 0.93
N ASP A 100 -2.31 -11.09 1.44
CA ASP A 100 -1.53 -12.02 2.25
C ASP A 100 -2.22 -12.25 3.60
N ARG A 101 -2.64 -13.49 3.88
CA ARG A 101 -3.40 -13.84 5.09
C ARG A 101 -2.58 -13.67 6.36
N GLU A 102 -1.31 -14.04 6.32
CA GLU A 102 -0.43 -13.91 7.48
C GLU A 102 -0.19 -12.45 7.82
N LEU A 103 0.06 -11.62 6.81
CA LEU A 103 0.23 -10.18 7.02
C LEU A 103 -1.05 -9.55 7.55
N ARG A 104 -2.21 -9.93 7.01
CA ARG A 104 -3.50 -9.46 7.52
C ARG A 104 -3.67 -9.76 9.00
N ARG A 105 -3.33 -10.97 9.43
CA ARG A 105 -3.41 -11.36 10.83
C ARG A 105 -2.49 -10.49 11.69
N ARG A 106 -1.28 -10.23 11.24
CA ARG A 106 -0.29 -9.42 11.96
C ARG A 106 -0.77 -7.97 12.15
N VAL A 107 -1.28 -7.35 11.09
CA VAL A 107 -1.70 -5.94 11.16
C VAL A 107 -3.02 -5.76 11.90
N THR A 108 -3.95 -6.71 11.80
CA THR A 108 -5.20 -6.65 12.56
C THR A 108 -4.96 -6.77 14.06
N ALA A 109 -3.90 -7.44 14.49
CA ALA A 109 -3.49 -7.47 15.89
C ALA A 109 -3.14 -6.08 16.43
N HIS A 110 -2.76 -5.14 15.55
CA HIS A 110 -2.54 -3.73 15.88
C HIS A 110 -3.79 -2.86 15.67
N GLY A 111 -4.92 -3.46 15.33
CA GLY A 111 -6.17 -2.73 15.10
C GLY A 111 -6.35 -2.19 13.69
N ALA A 112 -5.46 -2.51 12.76
CA ALA A 112 -5.61 -2.09 11.36
C ALA A 112 -6.74 -2.86 10.67
N LEU A 113 -7.41 -2.20 9.74
CA LEU A 113 -8.32 -2.84 8.79
C LEU A 113 -7.51 -3.34 7.58
N CYS A 114 -8.08 -4.29 6.85
CA CYS A 114 -7.45 -4.84 5.64
C CYS A 114 -8.40 -4.77 4.45
N ALA A 115 -7.82 -4.58 3.27
CA ALA A 115 -8.53 -4.62 2.00
C ALA A 115 -7.65 -5.32 0.95
N GLY A 116 -8.28 -5.90 -0.06
CA GLY A 116 -7.55 -6.58 -1.13
C GLY A 116 -6.98 -5.63 -2.17
N PRO A 117 -6.10 -6.14 -3.06
CA PRO A 117 -5.42 -5.33 -4.08
C PRO A 117 -6.36 -4.56 -5.01
N ARG A 118 -7.57 -5.06 -5.27
CA ARG A 118 -8.56 -4.38 -6.11
C ARG A 118 -8.91 -2.98 -5.60
N THR A 119 -8.80 -2.76 -4.30
CA THR A 119 -9.11 -1.47 -3.67
C THR A 119 -8.33 -0.33 -4.30
N VAL A 120 -7.08 -0.57 -4.69
CA VAL A 120 -6.19 0.45 -5.27
C VAL A 120 -5.90 0.24 -6.75
N ARG A 121 -6.27 -0.88 -7.33
CA ARG A 121 -6.14 -1.12 -8.76
C ARG A 121 -7.27 -0.51 -9.58
N ARG A 122 -8.42 -0.29 -8.96
CA ARG A 122 -9.53 0.42 -9.60
C ARG A 122 -9.28 1.90 -9.53
N ARG A 123 -9.62 2.63 -10.59
CA ARG A 123 -9.67 4.08 -10.51
C ARG A 123 -10.70 4.48 -9.45
N PRO A 124 -10.44 5.54 -8.68
CA PRO A 124 -11.47 6.11 -7.81
C PRO A 124 -12.71 6.41 -8.65
N LEU A 125 -13.89 6.13 -8.08
CA LEU A 125 -15.14 6.45 -8.77
C LEU A 125 -15.21 7.96 -8.97
N PRO A 126 -15.65 8.44 -10.14
CA PRO A 126 -15.91 9.85 -10.32
C PRO A 126 -16.94 10.31 -9.29
N SER A 127 -16.64 11.40 -8.64
CA SER A 127 -17.55 12.01 -7.65
C SER A 127 -18.76 12.60 -8.32
#